data_9c56075cac01cd20b717fbddbd66510b
#
_entry.id   9c56075cac01cd20b717fbddbd66510b
#
_cell.length_a   1.000
_cell.length_b   1.000
_cell.length_c   1.000
_cell.angle_alpha   90.00
_cell.angle_beta   90.00
_cell.angle_gamma   90.00
#
_symmetry.space_group_name_H-M   'P 1'
#
loop_
_entity.id
_entity.type
_entity.pdbx_description
1 polymer ?
#
loop_
_entity_poly.entity_id
_entity_poly.type
_entity_poly.pdbx_seq_one_letter_code
_entity_poly.pdbx_strand_id
1 'polypeptide(L)'
;MTQGGTSTPLWGEGIRDDWLRAFFVDDVRSRNIPSDLESRLFRKLQMIDDATTDQDLRVPPSNHSEKLRGKLAEFHSIRVNKQWRLIFQWDGGRGEATRVYLDDHSYD
;
A
#
# COMPACT_ATOMS: atom_id res chain seq x y z
N MET A 1 3.20 7.80 -23.66
CA MET A 1 3.54 7.70 -23.40
C MET A 1 4.15 7.51 -22.69
N THR A 2 4.48 7.26 -22.47
CA THR A 2 4.94 6.96 -21.93
C THR A 2 5.58 7.18 -21.10
N GLN A 3 5.69 7.37 -20.67
CA GLN A 3 6.24 7.57 -19.79
C GLN A 3 7.40 7.26 -19.40
N GLY A 4 8.07 7.80 -19.19
CA GLY A 4 9.30 7.54 -18.68
C GLY A 4 9.63 6.16 -18.34
N GLY A 5 8.79 5.37 -18.02
CA GLY A 5 8.98 3.97 -17.80
C GLY A 5 9.91 3.58 -16.66
N THR A 6 10.31 4.53 -15.82
CA THR A 6 11.23 4.21 -14.73
C THR A 6 10.51 3.80 -13.47
N SER A 7 9.25 4.16 -13.30
CA SER A 7 8.53 3.75 -12.12
C SER A 7 7.56 2.62 -12.41
N THR A 8 7.32 1.81 -11.39
CA THR A 8 6.39 0.69 -11.48
C THR A 8 5.16 1.04 -10.68
N PRO A 9 4.07 1.42 -11.33
CA PRO A 9 2.86 1.77 -10.61
C PRO A 9 2.26 0.54 -9.92
N LEU A 10 1.40 0.77 -8.94
CA LEU A 10 0.78 -0.33 -8.21
C LEU A 10 0.00 -1.26 -9.12
N TRP A 11 -0.63 -0.72 -10.17
CA TRP A 11 -1.37 -1.57 -11.10
C TRP A 11 -0.47 -2.48 -11.91
N GLY A 12 0.84 -2.25 -11.90
CA GLY A 12 1.81 -3.12 -12.53
C GLY A 12 2.29 -4.18 -11.55
N GLU A 13 3.47 -3.98 -10.99
CA GLU A 13 4.09 -4.95 -10.09
C GLU A 13 4.24 -4.45 -8.66
N GLY A 14 3.61 -3.32 -8.34
CA GLY A 14 3.75 -2.73 -7.03
C GLY A 14 3.00 -3.44 -5.93
N ILE A 15 2.01 -4.27 -6.26
CA ILE A 15 1.23 -5.01 -5.28
C ILE A 15 1.63 -6.47 -5.30
N ARG A 16 1.93 -7.00 -4.11
CA ARG A 16 2.45 -8.36 -3.99
C ARG A 16 1.40 -9.43 -4.34
N ASP A 17 0.18 -9.27 -3.84
CA ASP A 17 -0.84 -10.31 -3.96
C ASP A 17 -1.79 -10.03 -5.12
N ASP A 18 -2.04 -11.04 -5.94
CA ASP A 18 -2.88 -10.90 -7.12
C ASP A 18 -4.31 -10.45 -6.77
N TRP A 19 -4.86 -10.97 -5.67
CA TRP A 19 -6.23 -10.60 -5.29
C TRP A 19 -6.33 -9.14 -4.87
N LEU A 20 -5.26 -8.61 -4.27
CA LEU A 20 -5.26 -7.20 -3.87
C LEU A 20 -5.10 -6.31 -5.11
N ARG A 21 -4.26 -6.74 -6.04
CA ARG A 21 -4.09 -6.00 -7.28
C ARG A 21 -5.38 -5.99 -8.09
N ALA A 22 -6.06 -7.12 -8.18
CA ALA A 22 -7.33 -7.19 -8.88
C ALA A 22 -8.38 -6.28 -8.24
N PHE A 23 -8.37 -6.21 -6.91
CA PHE A 23 -9.26 -5.30 -6.21
C PHE A 23 -8.98 -3.86 -6.60
N PHE A 24 -7.71 -3.47 -6.59
CA PHE A 24 -7.35 -2.07 -6.84
C PHE A 24 -7.47 -1.68 -8.31
N VAL A 25 -7.04 -2.56 -9.20
CA VAL A 25 -6.95 -2.24 -10.63
C VAL A 25 -8.24 -2.58 -11.36
N ASP A 26 -8.81 -3.73 -11.06
CA ASP A 26 -9.93 -4.27 -11.84
C ASP A 26 -11.27 -4.20 -11.12
N ASP A 27 -11.27 -3.63 -9.91
CA ASP A 27 -12.48 -3.48 -9.10
C ASP A 27 -13.14 -4.84 -8.80
N VAL A 28 -12.31 -5.86 -8.60
CA VAL A 28 -12.75 -7.21 -8.30
C VAL A 28 -12.77 -7.42 -6.80
N ARG A 29 -13.91 -7.78 -6.25
CA ARG A 29 -14.01 -8.03 -4.81
C ARG A 29 -13.26 -9.28 -4.43
N SER A 30 -12.78 -9.33 -3.19
CA SER A 30 -12.04 -10.46 -2.67
C SER A 30 -12.58 -10.86 -1.31
N ARG A 31 -12.62 -12.16 -1.05
CA ARG A 31 -12.97 -12.68 0.28
C ARG A 31 -11.96 -12.25 1.33
N ASN A 32 -10.76 -11.93 0.91
CA ASN A 32 -9.69 -11.54 1.82
C ASN A 32 -9.86 -10.13 2.36
N ILE A 33 -10.84 -9.40 1.82
CA ILE A 33 -11.09 -8.03 2.21
C ILE A 33 -12.47 -7.92 2.82
N PRO A 34 -12.58 -7.54 4.11
CA PRO A 34 -13.90 -7.30 4.69
C PRO A 34 -14.65 -6.23 3.91
N SER A 35 -15.94 -6.44 3.69
CA SER A 35 -16.71 -5.53 2.85
C SER A 35 -16.74 -4.10 3.39
N ASP A 36 -16.74 -3.94 4.71
CA ASP A 36 -16.74 -2.61 5.33
C ASP A 36 -15.38 -1.92 5.24
N LEU A 37 -14.36 -2.64 4.82
CA LEU A 37 -13.02 -2.09 4.67
C LEU A 37 -12.74 -1.59 3.25
N GLU A 38 -13.51 -2.05 2.28
CA GLU A 38 -13.19 -1.84 0.87
C GLU A 38 -12.95 -0.39 0.49
N SER A 39 -13.84 0.49 0.89
CA SER A 39 -13.73 1.89 0.51
C SER A 39 -12.48 2.53 1.07
N ARG A 40 -12.20 2.28 2.35
CA ARG A 40 -11.04 2.85 3.00
C ARG A 40 -9.75 2.25 2.45
N LEU A 41 -9.76 0.95 2.20
CA LEU A 41 -8.60 0.27 1.64
C LEU A 41 -8.25 0.82 0.26
N PHE A 42 -9.26 0.98 -0.59
CA PHE A 42 -9.04 1.52 -1.93
C PHE A 42 -8.40 2.91 -1.84
N ARG A 43 -8.92 3.75 -0.95
CA ARG A 43 -8.39 5.10 -0.78
C ARG A 43 -6.94 5.10 -0.35
N LYS A 44 -6.58 4.18 0.58
CA LYS A 44 -5.21 4.12 1.06
C LYS A 44 -4.27 3.59 -0.02
N LEU A 45 -4.72 2.62 -0.81
CA LEU A 45 -3.94 2.15 -1.95
C LEU A 45 -3.70 3.27 -2.95
N GLN A 46 -4.72 4.09 -3.19
CA GLN A 46 -4.59 5.23 -4.09
C GLN A 46 -3.55 6.23 -3.57
N MET A 47 -3.52 6.45 -2.26
CA MET A 47 -2.53 7.33 -1.66
C MET A 47 -1.12 6.82 -1.90
N ILE A 48 -0.92 5.51 -1.74
CA ILE A 48 0.40 4.91 -1.96
C ILE A 48 0.79 5.04 -3.44
N ASP A 49 -0.17 4.80 -4.33
CA ASP A 49 0.07 4.88 -5.76
C ASP A 49 0.46 6.30 -6.19
N ASP A 50 -0.15 7.30 -5.57
CA ASP A 50 0.09 8.70 -5.91
C ASP A 50 1.34 9.28 -5.26
N ALA A 51 1.85 8.64 -4.22
CA ALA A 51 2.99 9.19 -3.47
C ALA A 51 4.26 9.16 -4.30
N THR A 52 5.03 10.23 -4.24
CA THR A 52 6.33 10.30 -4.90
C THR A 52 7.48 10.31 -3.88
N THR A 53 7.16 10.56 -2.61
CA THR A 53 8.11 10.43 -1.52
C THR A 53 7.42 9.71 -0.38
N ASP A 54 8.21 9.10 0.52
CA ASP A 54 7.61 8.43 1.67
C ASP A 54 7.00 9.43 2.64
N GLN A 55 7.42 10.70 2.57
CA GLN A 55 6.84 11.74 3.41
C GLN A 55 5.40 12.04 3.02
N ASP A 56 5.06 11.84 1.75
CA ASP A 56 3.68 12.03 1.31
C ASP A 56 2.70 11.15 2.07
N LEU A 57 3.18 10.01 2.56
CA LEU A 57 2.34 9.06 3.26
C LEU A 57 2.18 9.37 4.75
N ARG A 58 2.87 10.39 5.23
CA ARG A 58 2.71 10.85 6.61
C ARG A 58 1.53 11.77 6.76
N VAL A 59 0.90 12.13 5.66
CA VAL A 59 -0.26 13.00 5.66
C VAL A 59 -1.40 12.25 4.98
N PRO A 60 -2.56 12.13 5.59
CA PRO A 60 -2.95 12.66 6.90
C PRO A 60 -2.32 11.87 8.06
N PRO A 61 -2.21 12.47 9.23
CA PRO A 61 -1.64 11.78 10.39
C PRO A 61 -2.34 10.47 10.73
N SER A 62 -3.61 10.33 10.36
CA SER A 62 -4.36 9.10 10.60
C SER A 62 -3.77 7.90 9.86
N ASN A 63 -2.90 8.10 8.89
CA ASN A 63 -2.20 7.00 8.23
C ASN A 63 -1.27 6.27 9.20
N HIS A 64 -0.83 6.92 10.25
CA HIS A 64 0.14 6.36 11.19
C HIS A 64 1.29 5.70 10.43
N SER A 65 1.85 6.45 9.48
CA SER A 65 2.95 5.95 8.67
C SER A 65 4.16 5.69 9.55
N GLU A 66 4.73 4.49 9.42
CA GLU A 66 5.94 4.19 10.18
C GLU A 66 6.82 3.22 9.42
N LYS A 67 8.11 3.32 9.69
CA LYS A 67 9.10 2.41 9.14
C LYS A 67 9.25 1.25 10.09
N LEU A 68 9.17 0.03 9.56
CA LEU A 68 9.23 -1.17 10.39
C LEU A 68 10.67 -1.49 10.77
N ARG A 69 10.84 -2.44 11.69
CA ARG A 69 12.14 -2.80 12.23
C ARG A 69 12.36 -4.30 12.13
N GLY A 70 13.58 -4.74 12.45
CA GLY A 70 13.93 -6.14 12.45
C GLY A 70 13.96 -6.71 11.05
N LYS A 71 13.33 -7.84 10.86
CA LYS A 71 13.31 -8.50 9.56
C LYS A 71 12.60 -7.69 8.49
N LEU A 72 11.75 -6.76 8.90
CA LEU A 72 11.00 -5.91 7.97
C LEU A 72 11.56 -4.50 7.91
N ALA A 73 12.86 -4.33 8.19
CA ALA A 73 13.46 -3.00 8.30
C ALA A 73 13.35 -2.16 7.05
N GLU A 74 13.18 -2.79 5.89
CA GLU A 74 13.04 -2.05 4.64
C GLU A 74 11.59 -1.75 4.29
N PHE A 75 10.68 -2.13 5.17
CA PHE A 75 9.25 -1.95 4.92
C PHE A 75 8.70 -0.79 5.73
N HIS A 76 7.62 -0.25 5.21
CA HIS A 76 6.84 0.79 5.86
C HIS A 76 5.42 0.28 6.02
N SER A 77 4.67 0.91 6.92
CA SER A 77 3.26 0.59 7.05
C SER A 77 2.43 1.85 7.14
N ILE A 78 1.21 1.79 6.63
CA ILE A 78 0.21 2.81 6.89
C ILE A 78 -1.05 2.11 7.37
N ARG A 79 -1.79 2.79 8.24
CA ARG A 79 -3.00 2.24 8.83
C ARG A 79 -4.18 2.37 7.87
N VAL A 80 -4.93 1.27 7.71
CA VAL A 80 -6.22 1.33 7.03
C VAL A 80 -7.33 1.56 8.07
N ASN A 81 -7.29 0.77 9.15
CA ASN A 81 -8.16 0.99 10.30
C ASN A 81 -7.47 0.40 11.55
N LYS A 82 -8.19 0.18 12.63
CA LYS A 82 -7.59 -0.33 13.86
C LYS A 82 -6.91 -1.66 13.69
N GLN A 83 -7.41 -2.48 12.79
CA GLN A 83 -6.98 -3.88 12.64
C GLN A 83 -6.07 -4.08 11.44
N TRP A 84 -6.27 -3.31 10.37
CA TRP A 84 -5.63 -3.58 9.10
C TRP A 84 -4.62 -2.51 8.73
N ARG A 85 -3.49 -2.94 8.16
CA ARG A 85 -2.45 -2.05 7.67
C ARG A 85 -2.01 -2.47 6.28
N LEU A 86 -1.50 -1.52 5.53
CA LEU A 86 -0.83 -1.80 4.27
C LEU A 86 0.67 -1.74 4.53
N ILE A 87 1.36 -2.80 4.15
CA ILE A 87 2.80 -2.94 4.33
C ILE A 87 3.45 -2.91 2.95
N PHE A 88 4.57 -2.21 2.83
CA PHE A 88 5.22 -2.06 1.53
C PHE A 88 6.67 -1.66 1.71
N GLN A 89 7.48 -1.92 0.67
CA GLN A 89 8.82 -1.39 0.59
C GLN A 89 8.77 -0.05 -0.12
N TRP A 90 9.63 0.86 0.27
CA TRP A 90 9.71 2.15 -0.39
C TRP A 90 11.05 2.27 -1.10
N ASP A 91 11.00 2.47 -2.41
CA ASP A 91 12.20 2.69 -3.22
C ASP A 91 12.40 4.19 -3.35
N GLY A 92 13.32 4.73 -2.53
CA GLY A 92 13.58 6.17 -2.51
C GLY A 92 14.19 6.69 -3.79
N GLY A 93 14.91 5.83 -4.51
CA GLY A 93 15.52 6.24 -5.77
C GLY A 93 14.52 6.45 -6.87
N ARG A 94 13.44 5.64 -6.86
CA ARG A 94 12.39 5.74 -7.86
C ARG A 94 11.17 6.51 -7.37
N GLY A 95 11.06 6.71 -6.06
CA GLY A 95 9.91 7.39 -5.49
C GLY A 95 8.63 6.58 -5.61
N GLU A 96 8.71 5.29 -5.32
CA GLU A 96 7.55 4.42 -5.46
C GLU A 96 7.56 3.31 -4.41
N ALA A 97 6.36 2.79 -4.12
CA ALA A 97 6.19 1.65 -3.25
C ALA A 97 6.20 0.37 -4.06
N THR A 98 6.73 -0.69 -3.46
CA THR A 98 6.72 -2.01 -4.07
C THR A 98 6.32 -3.04 -3.04
N ARG A 99 5.90 -4.21 -3.49
CA ARG A 99 5.54 -5.35 -2.64
C ARG A 99 4.45 -5.01 -1.63
N VAL A 100 3.51 -4.19 -2.04
CA VAL A 100 2.41 -3.76 -1.17
C VAL A 100 1.52 -4.96 -0.84
N TYR A 101 1.22 -5.13 0.44
CA TYR A 101 0.28 -6.16 0.86
C TYR A 101 -0.54 -5.70 2.06
N LEU A 102 -1.68 -6.35 2.26
CA LEU A 102 -2.59 -6.04 3.36
C LEU A 102 -2.29 -6.97 4.53
N ASP A 103 -2.13 -6.39 5.70
CA ASP A 103 -1.77 -7.14 6.90
C ASP A 103 -2.83 -6.96 7.99
N ASP A 104 -3.21 -8.06 8.60
CA ASP A 104 -4.14 -8.07 9.72
C ASP A 104 -3.33 -7.92 11.01
N HIS A 105 -3.46 -6.77 11.65
CA HIS A 105 -2.67 -6.42 12.82
C HIS A 105 -3.41 -6.70 14.13
N SER A 106 -4.43 -7.55 14.05
CA SER A 106 -5.27 -7.81 15.23
C SER A 106 -4.58 -8.66 16.29
N TYR A 107 -3.46 -9.26 15.95
CA TYR A 107 -2.74 -10.15 16.86
C TYR A 107 -2.02 -9.43 17.98
N ASP A 108 -1.99 -8.14 17.93
CA ASP A 108 -1.37 -7.35 19.00
C ASP A 108 -2.23 -7.35 20.28
#